data_7854d26ffac7851bf76fb2795a5174bc
#
_entry.id   7854d26ffac7851bf76fb2795a5174bc
#
_cell.length_a   1.000
_cell.length_b   1.000
_cell.length_c   1.000
_cell.angle_alpha   90.00
_cell.angle_beta   90.00
_cell.angle_gamma   90.00
#
_symmetry.space_group_name_H-M   'P 1'
#
loop_
_entity.id
_entity.type
_entity.pdbx_description
1 polymer ?
#
loop_
_entity_poly.entity_id
_entity_poly.type
_entity_poly.pdbx_seq_one_letter_code
_entity_poly.pdbx_strand_id
1 'polypeptide(L)'
;TQHTELKQVYDSLALIPEAPEYGIRLTVGRYPFHSNEQPDNMMCLDLPATQERLDAVLEACGGASWSEMVFQVEDSAMPALLENMACDDIHGLNELAKCFKELSKQGELSKFKAVILAADCHDIAAAVQIAENLDDYLLEPDQRNPEEVAIEELRFIVDEHSRPILQKHIVLYNYGQDVMAAHNALLTPYGLVQRRDGEPIRNEETQAENAGM
;
A
#
# COMPACT_ATOMS: atom_id res chain seq x y z
N THR A 1 3.40 24.38 -2.97
CA THR A 1 2.68 24.09 -1.70
C THR A 1 2.18 22.66 -1.70
N GLN A 2 1.37 22.22 -2.68
CA GLN A 2 0.86 20.84 -2.76
C GLN A 2 1.99 19.79 -2.86
N HIS A 3 3.06 20.08 -3.60
CA HIS A 3 4.19 19.15 -3.75
C HIS A 3 4.99 18.97 -2.44
N THR A 4 5.03 20.01 -1.61
CA THR A 4 5.69 19.97 -0.30
C THR A 4 4.86 19.22 0.74
N GLU A 5 3.52 19.36 0.68
CA GLU A 5 2.59 18.63 1.56
C GLU A 5 2.55 17.15 1.24
N LEU A 6 2.51 16.78 -0.04
CA LEU A 6 2.61 15.38 -0.49
C LEU A 6 3.93 14.75 -0.02
N LYS A 7 5.06 15.45 -0.19
CA LYS A 7 6.36 14.96 0.27
C LYS A 7 6.40 14.73 1.78
N GLN A 8 5.81 15.64 2.59
CA GLN A 8 5.73 15.47 4.05
C GLN A 8 4.86 14.28 4.45
N VAL A 9 3.72 14.06 3.77
CA VAL A 9 2.86 12.89 4.00
C VAL A 9 3.62 11.60 3.66
N TYR A 10 4.33 11.58 2.55
CA TYR A 10 5.10 10.41 2.12
C TYR A 10 6.33 10.15 3.02
N ASP A 11 7.03 11.18 3.46
CA ASP A 11 8.14 11.04 4.40
C ASP A 11 7.64 10.50 5.76
N SER A 12 6.46 10.89 6.22
CA SER A 12 5.85 10.35 7.44
C SER A 12 5.42 8.87 7.28
N LEU A 13 4.97 8.46 6.10
CA LEU A 13 4.63 7.07 5.79
C LEU A 13 5.88 6.18 5.66
N ALA A 14 7.00 6.74 5.19
CA ALA A 14 8.28 6.04 5.12
C ALA A 14 8.94 5.83 6.48
N LEU A 15 8.61 6.67 7.46
CA LEU A 15 9.24 6.72 8.78
C LEU A 15 8.51 5.87 9.86
N ILE A 16 7.52 5.03 9.51
CA ILE A 16 6.95 4.10 10.49
C ILE A 16 7.97 2.97 10.73
N PRO A 17 8.73 2.99 11.85
CA PRO A 17 9.94 2.18 11.97
C PRO A 17 9.63 0.72 12.14
N GLU A 18 8.73 0.26 12.89
CA GLU A 18 8.39 -1.13 13.10
C GLU A 18 6.87 -1.30 13.01
N ALA A 19 6.42 -2.38 12.35
CA ALA A 19 5.02 -2.73 12.41
C ALA A 19 4.66 -3.03 13.88
N PRO A 20 3.59 -2.44 14.42
CA PRO A 20 3.16 -2.72 15.77
C PRO A 20 2.90 -4.23 15.94
N GLU A 21 2.85 -4.73 17.19
CA GLU A 21 2.56 -6.16 17.47
C GLU A 21 1.25 -6.63 16.80
N TYR A 22 0.30 -5.71 16.62
CA TYR A 22 -0.89 -5.89 15.79
C TYR A 22 -0.64 -5.34 14.37
N GLY A 23 -1.27 -5.93 13.38
CA GLY A 23 -1.28 -5.40 12.01
C GLY A 23 -2.29 -4.26 11.85
N ILE A 24 -3.47 -4.41 12.47
CA ILE A 24 -4.58 -3.44 12.46
C ILE A 24 -5.23 -3.44 13.84
N ARG A 25 -5.53 -2.26 14.36
CA ARG A 25 -6.32 -2.07 15.59
C ARG A 25 -7.64 -1.42 15.25
N LEU A 26 -8.72 -2.04 15.70
CA LEU A 26 -10.09 -1.58 15.46
C LEU A 26 -10.80 -1.26 16.78
N THR A 27 -11.69 -0.27 16.73
CA THR A 27 -12.82 -0.19 17.63
C THR A 27 -14.03 -0.79 16.93
N VAL A 28 -14.67 -1.75 17.57
CA VAL A 28 -15.86 -2.48 17.08
C VAL A 28 -17.05 -2.11 17.92
N GLY A 29 -18.15 -1.78 17.28
CA GLY A 29 -19.42 -1.48 17.97
C GLY A 29 -20.62 -1.80 17.10
N ARG A 30 -21.81 -1.76 17.70
CA ARG A 30 -23.06 -2.00 16.97
C ARG A 30 -23.62 -0.69 16.40
N TYR A 31 -24.18 -0.75 15.20
CA TYR A 31 -24.91 0.39 14.62
C TYR A 31 -26.30 0.54 15.29
N PRO A 32 -26.81 1.75 15.52
CA PRO A 32 -26.22 3.02 15.14
C PRO A 32 -25.35 3.62 16.26
N PHE A 33 -24.26 4.25 15.89
CA PHE A 33 -23.54 5.18 16.76
C PHE A 33 -24.42 6.44 16.96
N HIS A 34 -25.58 6.29 17.59
CA HIS A 34 -26.49 7.39 17.79
C HIS A 34 -26.24 8.06 19.12
N SER A 35 -25.93 9.36 18.98
CA SER A 35 -26.03 10.41 19.98
C SER A 35 -25.31 10.15 21.31
N ASN A 36 -24.64 11.13 21.78
CA ASN A 36 -24.20 11.51 23.14
C ASN A 36 -24.19 10.48 24.30
N GLU A 37 -24.72 9.30 24.09
CA GLU A 37 -24.58 8.14 24.95
C GLU A 37 -23.44 7.30 24.37
N GLN A 38 -22.34 7.16 25.11
CA GLN A 38 -21.28 6.21 24.76
C GLN A 38 -21.97 4.86 24.55
N PRO A 39 -21.74 4.20 23.38
CA PRO A 39 -22.29 2.88 23.18
C PRO A 39 -21.69 1.97 24.26
N ASP A 40 -22.52 1.44 25.13
CA ASP A 40 -22.11 0.62 26.29
C ASP A 40 -21.31 -0.65 25.90
N ASN A 41 -21.17 -0.97 24.61
CA ASN A 41 -20.58 -2.19 24.08
C ASN A 41 -19.58 -1.94 22.94
N MET A 42 -18.70 -0.96 23.07
CA MET A 42 -17.56 -0.83 22.16
C MET A 42 -16.39 -1.66 22.66
N MET A 43 -15.77 -2.43 21.76
CA MET A 43 -14.62 -3.29 22.07
C MET A 43 -13.43 -2.94 21.17
N CYS A 44 -12.25 -2.95 21.77
CA CYS A 44 -10.99 -2.89 21.01
C CYS A 44 -10.63 -4.29 20.51
N LEU A 45 -10.28 -4.39 19.23
CA LEU A 45 -9.89 -5.61 18.57
C LEU A 45 -8.57 -5.41 17.81
N ASP A 46 -7.55 -6.13 18.24
CA ASP A 46 -6.26 -6.19 17.55
C ASP A 46 -6.27 -7.36 16.55
N LEU A 47 -6.00 -7.06 15.29
CA LEU A 47 -5.87 -8.04 14.21
C LEU A 47 -4.37 -8.26 13.87
N PRO A 48 -3.99 -9.46 13.46
CA PRO A 48 -4.81 -10.64 13.26
C PRO A 48 -5.25 -11.28 14.58
N ALA A 49 -6.52 -11.70 14.61
CA ALA A 49 -7.13 -12.37 15.74
C ALA A 49 -7.54 -13.81 15.36
N THR A 50 -7.65 -14.69 16.37
CA THR A 50 -8.20 -16.03 16.18
C THR A 50 -9.73 -15.97 16.04
N GLN A 51 -10.33 -17.02 15.49
CA GLN A 51 -11.79 -17.11 15.34
C GLN A 51 -12.50 -17.00 16.70
N GLU A 52 -11.96 -17.64 17.74
CA GLU A 52 -12.52 -17.57 19.10
C GLU A 52 -12.52 -16.13 19.64
N ARG A 53 -11.48 -15.33 19.30
CA ARG A 53 -11.41 -13.94 19.70
C ARG A 53 -12.40 -13.08 18.93
N LEU A 54 -12.56 -13.34 17.63
CA LEU A 54 -13.58 -12.68 16.80
C LEU A 54 -14.99 -12.96 17.34
N ASP A 55 -15.31 -14.22 17.61
CA ASP A 55 -16.61 -14.64 18.16
C ASP A 55 -16.87 -14.00 19.52
N ALA A 56 -15.86 -13.97 20.39
CA ALA A 56 -15.99 -13.35 21.72
C ALA A 56 -16.24 -11.84 21.64
N VAL A 57 -15.62 -11.13 20.71
CA VAL A 57 -15.86 -9.69 20.50
C VAL A 57 -17.26 -9.46 19.94
N LEU A 58 -17.70 -10.26 18.97
CA LEU A 58 -19.04 -10.18 18.39
C LEU A 58 -20.12 -10.36 19.47
N GLU A 59 -19.98 -11.38 20.33
CA GLU A 59 -20.87 -11.64 21.47
C GLU A 59 -20.85 -10.50 22.47
N ALA A 60 -19.66 -10.00 22.84
CA ALA A 60 -19.53 -8.89 23.80
C ALA A 60 -20.16 -7.58 23.29
N CYS A 61 -20.13 -7.33 21.98
CA CYS A 61 -20.83 -6.21 21.34
C CYS A 61 -22.34 -6.44 21.19
N GLY A 62 -22.84 -7.63 21.54
CA GLY A 62 -24.25 -7.99 21.44
C GLY A 62 -24.74 -8.18 20.00
N GLY A 63 -23.85 -8.49 19.06
CA GLY A 63 -24.16 -8.74 17.67
C GLY A 63 -24.47 -10.21 17.39
N ALA A 64 -25.39 -10.48 16.45
CA ALA A 64 -25.65 -11.81 15.94
C ALA A 64 -24.80 -12.14 14.72
N SER A 65 -24.33 -11.12 14.02
CA SER A 65 -23.45 -11.24 12.85
C SER A 65 -22.56 -10.01 12.70
N TRP A 66 -21.44 -10.17 11.98
CA TRP A 66 -20.53 -9.07 11.69
C TRP A 66 -21.15 -8.00 10.78
N SER A 67 -22.17 -8.32 10.00
CA SER A 67 -22.90 -7.35 9.17
C SER A 67 -23.70 -6.31 10.00
N GLU A 68 -23.89 -6.56 11.29
CA GLU A 68 -24.52 -5.60 12.23
C GLU A 68 -23.50 -4.69 12.91
N MET A 69 -22.21 -4.96 12.72
CA MET A 69 -21.13 -4.24 13.38
C MET A 69 -20.61 -3.10 12.51
N VAL A 70 -20.07 -2.09 13.18
CA VAL A 70 -19.33 -1.00 12.57
C VAL A 70 -17.92 -1.04 13.12
N PHE A 71 -16.96 -0.82 12.23
CA PHE A 71 -15.55 -0.81 12.55
C PHE A 71 -14.97 0.59 12.35
N GLN A 72 -14.17 1.01 13.29
CA GLN A 72 -13.32 2.18 13.16
C GLN A 72 -11.87 1.74 13.28
N VAL A 73 -11.07 2.04 12.28
CA VAL A 73 -9.60 1.79 12.32
C VAL A 73 -9.00 2.85 13.23
N GLU A 74 -8.39 2.39 14.33
CA GLU A 74 -7.69 3.26 15.30
C GLU A 74 -6.22 3.41 14.94
N ASP A 75 -5.60 2.31 14.50
CA ASP A 75 -4.20 2.27 14.12
C ASP A 75 -3.91 1.09 13.19
N SER A 76 -2.86 1.20 12.39
CA SER A 76 -2.50 0.18 11.41
C SER A 76 -1.04 0.29 10.98
N ALA A 77 -0.47 -0.84 10.54
CA ALA A 77 0.83 -0.86 9.86
C ALA A 77 0.83 -0.04 8.56
N MET A 78 -0.34 0.24 7.97
CA MET A 78 -0.53 1.05 6.77
C MET A 78 -1.77 1.96 6.88
N PRO A 79 -1.73 3.04 7.71
CA PRO A 79 -2.89 3.90 7.93
C PRO A 79 -3.48 4.46 6.63
N ALA A 80 -2.64 4.97 5.75
CA ALA A 80 -3.08 5.60 4.50
C ALA A 80 -3.83 4.63 3.55
N LEU A 81 -3.53 3.34 3.60
CA LEU A 81 -4.26 2.33 2.83
C LEU A 81 -5.69 2.21 3.34
N LEU A 82 -5.85 2.07 4.66
CA LEU A 82 -7.14 1.81 5.28
C LEU A 82 -8.06 3.04 5.34
N GLU A 83 -7.49 4.26 5.32
CA GLU A 83 -8.28 5.50 5.23
C GLU A 83 -9.07 5.60 3.91
N ASN A 84 -8.61 4.95 2.86
CA ASN A 84 -9.20 4.99 1.52
C ASN A 84 -9.93 3.69 1.13
N MET A 85 -10.05 2.72 2.04
CA MET A 85 -10.73 1.45 1.79
C MET A 85 -12.05 1.35 2.55
N ALA A 86 -13.01 0.64 1.96
CA ALA A 86 -14.20 0.21 2.70
C ALA A 86 -13.80 -0.87 3.71
N CYS A 87 -13.87 -0.54 5.00
CA CYS A 87 -13.50 -1.43 6.09
C CYS A 87 -14.76 -2.08 6.70
N ASP A 88 -15.53 -2.82 5.90
CA ASP A 88 -16.78 -3.47 6.28
C ASP A 88 -16.68 -5.01 6.38
N ASP A 89 -15.57 -5.59 5.93
CA ASP A 89 -15.28 -7.01 6.00
C ASP A 89 -14.22 -7.34 7.06
N ILE A 90 -14.65 -7.83 8.23
CA ILE A 90 -13.75 -8.21 9.32
C ILE A 90 -12.81 -9.36 8.95
N HIS A 91 -13.26 -10.29 8.10
CA HIS A 91 -12.44 -11.42 7.71
C HIS A 91 -11.36 -10.99 6.71
N GLY A 92 -11.71 -10.13 5.76
CA GLY A 92 -10.74 -9.50 4.86
C GLY A 92 -9.71 -8.66 5.60
N LEU A 93 -10.14 -7.84 6.56
CA LEU A 93 -9.23 -7.08 7.45
C LEU A 93 -8.31 -7.98 8.26
N ASN A 94 -8.82 -9.12 8.75
CA ASN A 94 -8.01 -10.08 9.50
C ASN A 94 -6.95 -10.75 8.64
N GLU A 95 -7.27 -11.11 7.40
CA GLU A 95 -6.29 -11.64 6.43
C GLU A 95 -5.25 -10.57 6.05
N LEU A 96 -5.68 -9.35 5.77
CA LEU A 96 -4.74 -8.25 5.49
C LEU A 96 -3.79 -7.97 6.66
N ALA A 97 -4.29 -8.04 7.89
CA ALA A 97 -3.46 -7.89 9.09
C ALA A 97 -2.43 -9.04 9.24
N LYS A 98 -2.77 -10.28 8.84
CA LYS A 98 -1.80 -11.38 8.77
C LYS A 98 -0.70 -11.08 7.75
N CYS A 99 -1.09 -10.60 6.55
CA CYS A 99 -0.13 -10.18 5.53
C CYS A 99 0.82 -9.11 6.06
N PHE A 100 0.34 -8.07 6.74
CA PHE A 100 1.20 -7.04 7.33
C PHE A 100 2.24 -7.60 8.29
N LYS A 101 1.81 -8.50 9.19
CA LYS A 101 2.73 -9.13 10.15
C LYS A 101 3.78 -10.00 9.47
N GLU A 102 3.40 -10.74 8.46
CA GLU A 102 4.33 -11.60 7.72
C GLU A 102 5.32 -10.78 6.90
N LEU A 103 4.85 -9.83 6.13
CA LEU A 103 5.69 -8.94 5.33
C LEU A 103 6.63 -8.08 6.19
N SER A 104 6.18 -7.68 7.38
CA SER A 104 7.04 -6.97 8.34
C SER A 104 8.20 -7.84 8.81
N LYS A 105 7.96 -9.12 9.14
CA LYS A 105 9.01 -10.06 9.54
C LYS A 105 10.01 -10.34 8.44
N GLN A 106 9.55 -10.34 7.18
CA GLN A 106 10.39 -10.56 6.00
C GLN A 106 11.15 -9.30 5.57
N GLY A 107 10.82 -8.13 6.12
CA GLY A 107 11.37 -6.84 5.71
C GLY A 107 10.80 -6.31 4.38
N GLU A 108 9.69 -6.90 3.89
CA GLU A 108 9.08 -6.62 2.58
C GLU A 108 7.94 -5.59 2.65
N LEU A 109 7.65 -5.04 3.84
CA LEU A 109 6.53 -4.10 4.02
C LEU A 109 6.66 -2.84 3.16
N SER A 110 7.89 -2.33 2.96
CA SER A 110 8.13 -1.15 2.11
C SER A 110 7.82 -1.45 0.63
N LYS A 111 8.18 -2.65 0.15
CA LYS A 111 7.86 -3.09 -1.21
C LYS A 111 6.35 -3.22 -1.39
N PHE A 112 5.67 -3.84 -0.43
CA PHE A 112 4.21 -3.93 -0.46
C PHE A 112 3.54 -2.56 -0.53
N LYS A 113 3.98 -1.59 0.32
CA LYS A 113 3.48 -0.20 0.27
C LYS A 113 3.69 0.44 -1.10
N ALA A 114 4.86 0.25 -1.70
CA ALA A 114 5.17 0.76 -3.02
C ALA A 114 4.23 0.18 -4.10
N VAL A 115 4.00 -1.15 -4.07
CA VAL A 115 3.12 -1.81 -5.04
C VAL A 115 1.66 -1.38 -4.87
N ILE A 116 1.16 -1.27 -3.64
CA ILE A 116 -0.20 -0.77 -3.36
C ILE A 116 -0.41 0.62 -3.95
N LEU A 117 0.56 1.53 -3.77
CA LEU A 117 0.48 2.88 -4.34
C LEU A 117 0.57 2.87 -5.87
N ALA A 118 1.48 2.06 -6.43
CA ALA A 118 1.62 1.93 -7.88
C ALA A 118 0.35 1.34 -8.53
N ALA A 119 -0.27 0.36 -7.87
CA ALA A 119 -1.50 -0.28 -8.33
C ALA A 119 -2.75 0.60 -8.15
N ASP A 120 -2.67 1.68 -7.37
CA ASP A 120 -3.82 2.49 -6.96
C ASP A 120 -4.91 1.62 -6.30
N CYS A 121 -4.48 0.76 -5.38
CA CYS A 121 -5.33 -0.26 -4.78
C CYS A 121 -6.21 0.33 -3.68
N HIS A 122 -7.52 0.15 -3.81
CA HIS A 122 -8.55 0.64 -2.86
C HIS A 122 -9.46 -0.48 -2.34
N ASP A 123 -9.09 -1.72 -2.57
CA ASP A 123 -9.86 -2.91 -2.18
C ASP A 123 -9.04 -3.86 -1.32
N ILE A 124 -9.64 -4.36 -0.23
CA ILE A 124 -8.97 -5.24 0.74
C ILE A 124 -8.56 -6.57 0.10
N ALA A 125 -9.44 -7.17 -0.71
CA ALA A 125 -9.15 -8.45 -1.34
C ALA A 125 -8.03 -8.32 -2.38
N ALA A 126 -8.03 -7.23 -3.15
CA ALA A 126 -6.94 -6.91 -4.07
C ALA A 126 -5.61 -6.67 -3.32
N ALA A 127 -5.64 -5.98 -2.17
CA ALA A 127 -4.45 -5.77 -1.35
C ALA A 127 -3.89 -7.11 -0.80
N VAL A 128 -4.75 -8.02 -0.37
CA VAL A 128 -4.34 -9.38 0.07
C VAL A 128 -3.71 -10.14 -1.09
N GLN A 129 -4.30 -10.10 -2.29
CA GLN A 129 -3.74 -10.74 -3.48
C GLN A 129 -2.35 -10.18 -3.85
N ILE A 130 -2.17 -8.86 -3.76
CA ILE A 130 -0.85 -8.23 -3.97
C ILE A 130 0.15 -8.73 -2.93
N ALA A 131 -0.24 -8.82 -1.65
CA ALA A 131 0.64 -9.32 -0.60
C ALA A 131 1.08 -10.77 -0.83
N GLU A 132 0.15 -11.63 -1.24
CA GLU A 132 0.43 -13.05 -1.54
C GLU A 132 1.31 -13.26 -2.77
N ASN A 133 1.27 -12.33 -3.73
CA ASN A 133 2.03 -12.39 -4.99
C ASN A 133 3.10 -11.30 -5.06
N LEU A 134 3.61 -10.85 -3.91
CA LEU A 134 4.56 -9.73 -3.86
C LEU A 134 5.88 -10.03 -4.61
N ASP A 135 6.23 -11.29 -4.75
CA ASP A 135 7.40 -11.73 -5.52
C ASP A 135 7.29 -11.47 -7.03
N ASP A 136 6.08 -11.24 -7.55
CA ASP A 136 5.88 -10.86 -8.95
C ASP A 136 6.33 -9.43 -9.26
N TYR A 137 6.65 -8.66 -8.22
CA TYR A 137 7.06 -7.27 -8.35
C TYR A 137 8.54 -7.08 -7.98
N LEU A 138 9.12 -6.03 -8.56
CA LEU A 138 10.44 -5.52 -8.23
C LEU A 138 10.29 -4.12 -7.64
N LEU A 139 11.06 -3.82 -6.61
CA LEU A 139 11.24 -2.48 -6.07
C LEU A 139 12.72 -2.09 -6.18
N GLU A 140 13.00 -0.97 -6.86
CA GLU A 140 14.30 -0.35 -6.93
C GLU A 140 14.30 0.92 -6.04
N PRO A 141 14.72 0.82 -4.77
CA PRO A 141 14.54 1.89 -3.79
C PRO A 141 15.41 3.13 -4.06
N ASP A 142 16.49 2.96 -4.81
CA ASP A 142 17.42 4.03 -5.16
C ASP A 142 17.00 4.83 -6.40
N GLN A 143 15.97 4.37 -7.13
CA GLN A 143 15.42 5.04 -8.31
C GLN A 143 14.17 5.82 -7.94
N ARG A 144 14.32 7.11 -7.60
CA ARG A 144 13.24 7.95 -7.07
C ARG A 144 12.79 9.05 -8.03
N ASN A 145 13.45 9.19 -9.15
CA ASN A 145 13.12 10.16 -10.20
C ASN A 145 13.58 9.62 -11.56
N PRO A 146 13.06 10.18 -12.68
CA PRO A 146 13.41 9.69 -14.01
C PRO A 146 14.90 9.78 -14.33
N GLU A 147 15.62 10.78 -13.80
CA GLU A 147 17.06 10.94 -14.04
C GLU A 147 17.86 9.78 -13.43
N GLU A 148 17.49 9.30 -12.23
CA GLU A 148 18.12 8.14 -11.58
C GLU A 148 17.85 6.86 -12.37
N VAL A 149 16.62 6.68 -12.88
CA VAL A 149 16.27 5.57 -13.77
C VAL A 149 17.13 5.60 -15.04
N ALA A 150 17.27 6.78 -15.67
CA ALA A 150 18.11 6.97 -16.86
C ALA A 150 19.58 6.63 -16.59
N ILE A 151 20.11 7.08 -15.45
CA ILE A 151 21.50 6.84 -15.06
C ILE A 151 21.75 5.35 -14.86
N GLU A 152 20.81 4.66 -14.19
CA GLU A 152 20.96 3.23 -13.94
C GLU A 152 20.86 2.44 -15.24
N GLU A 153 19.90 2.73 -16.12
CA GLU A 153 19.80 2.11 -17.43
C GLU A 153 21.09 2.29 -18.26
N LEU A 154 21.64 3.50 -18.25
CA LEU A 154 22.92 3.76 -18.94
C LEU A 154 24.10 2.96 -18.37
N ARG A 155 24.04 2.52 -17.11
CA ARG A 155 25.07 1.64 -16.54
C ARG A 155 25.05 0.24 -17.15
N PHE A 156 23.88 -0.24 -17.56
CA PHE A 156 23.74 -1.55 -18.18
C PHE A 156 24.05 -1.55 -19.67
N ILE A 157 23.62 -0.50 -20.40
CA ILE A 157 23.70 -0.49 -21.88
C ILE A 157 24.93 0.21 -22.44
N VAL A 158 25.64 1.04 -21.64
CA VAL A 158 26.77 1.85 -22.10
C VAL A 158 28.02 1.54 -21.28
N ASP A 159 29.12 1.36 -21.97
CA ASP A 159 30.43 1.19 -21.32
C ASP A 159 30.84 2.39 -20.47
N GLU A 160 31.65 2.15 -19.45
CA GLU A 160 32.06 3.12 -18.46
C GLU A 160 32.72 4.39 -19.04
N HIS A 161 33.43 4.23 -20.16
CA HIS A 161 34.14 5.33 -20.80
C HIS A 161 33.21 6.24 -21.61
N SER A 162 32.25 5.68 -22.31
CA SER A 162 31.30 6.41 -23.15
C SER A 162 30.16 7.04 -22.34
N ARG A 163 29.81 6.49 -21.17
CA ARG A 163 28.68 6.93 -20.33
C ARG A 163 28.75 8.41 -19.95
N PRO A 164 29.86 8.96 -19.43
CA PRO A 164 29.92 10.40 -19.05
C PRO A 164 29.77 11.32 -20.25
N ILE A 165 30.14 10.86 -21.45
CA ILE A 165 30.00 11.63 -22.68
C ILE A 165 28.53 11.70 -23.07
N LEU A 166 27.84 10.55 -23.10
CA LEU A 166 26.41 10.48 -23.41
C LEU A 166 25.56 11.28 -22.42
N GLN A 167 25.83 11.18 -21.13
CA GLN A 167 25.09 11.91 -20.09
C GLN A 167 25.11 13.43 -20.27
N LYS A 168 26.12 13.97 -20.97
CA LYS A 168 26.20 15.41 -21.28
C LYS A 168 25.35 15.83 -22.47
N HIS A 169 24.95 14.88 -23.30
CA HIS A 169 24.28 15.13 -24.60
C HIS A 169 22.82 14.69 -24.63
N ILE A 170 22.36 13.95 -23.62
CA ILE A 170 20.97 13.52 -23.50
C ILE A 170 20.24 14.25 -22.39
N VAL A 171 18.94 14.42 -22.54
CA VAL A 171 18.05 14.92 -21.48
C VAL A 171 17.67 13.73 -20.63
N LEU A 172 18.38 13.51 -19.52
CA LEU A 172 18.22 12.34 -18.65
C LEU A 172 16.76 12.14 -18.19
N TYR A 173 16.08 13.21 -17.85
CA TYR A 173 14.68 13.17 -17.44
C TYR A 173 13.78 12.51 -18.50
N ASN A 174 13.87 12.98 -19.76
CA ASN A 174 13.04 12.43 -20.85
C ASN A 174 13.42 10.98 -21.14
N TYR A 175 14.73 10.70 -21.16
CA TYR A 175 15.19 9.32 -21.38
C TYR A 175 14.72 8.37 -20.27
N GLY A 176 14.75 8.79 -19.02
CA GLY A 176 14.23 8.02 -17.90
C GLY A 176 12.73 7.77 -17.99
N GLN A 177 11.94 8.77 -18.44
CA GLN A 177 10.52 8.57 -18.70
C GLN A 177 10.27 7.54 -19.82
N ASP A 178 11.06 7.58 -20.90
CA ASP A 178 10.95 6.60 -21.98
C ASP A 178 11.30 5.18 -21.50
N VAL A 179 12.34 5.04 -20.66
CA VAL A 179 12.71 3.77 -20.02
C VAL A 179 11.59 3.23 -19.13
N MET A 180 11.04 4.08 -18.27
CA MET A 180 9.91 3.70 -17.41
C MET A 180 8.70 3.25 -18.22
N ALA A 181 8.36 3.97 -19.27
CA ALA A 181 7.26 3.62 -20.16
C ALA A 181 7.50 2.27 -20.88
N ALA A 182 8.75 2.03 -21.35
CA ALA A 182 9.10 0.78 -22.01
C ALA A 182 9.01 -0.46 -21.10
N HIS A 183 9.19 -0.26 -19.79
CA HIS A 183 9.12 -1.33 -18.78
C HIS A 183 7.83 -1.36 -17.97
N ASN A 184 6.83 -0.53 -18.30
CA ASN A 184 5.59 -0.36 -17.52
C ASN A 184 5.88 -0.08 -16.03
N ALA A 185 6.98 0.61 -15.74
CA ALA A 185 7.45 0.91 -14.41
C ALA A 185 6.84 2.22 -13.88
N LEU A 186 6.57 2.27 -12.59
CA LEU A 186 5.97 3.43 -11.92
C LEU A 186 6.83 3.90 -10.76
N LEU A 187 7.02 5.21 -10.65
CA LEU A 187 7.69 5.82 -9.50
C LEU A 187 6.74 5.95 -8.33
N THR A 188 7.23 5.54 -7.18
CA THR A 188 6.56 5.72 -5.89
C THR A 188 7.52 6.43 -4.92
N PRO A 189 7.05 6.92 -3.76
CA PRO A 189 7.93 7.46 -2.72
C PRO A 189 8.94 6.47 -2.18
N TYR A 190 8.70 5.17 -2.38
CA TYR A 190 9.59 4.09 -1.93
C TYR A 190 10.63 3.68 -2.99
N GLY A 191 10.48 4.16 -4.23
CA GLY A 191 11.33 3.84 -5.36
C GLY A 191 10.53 3.46 -6.61
N LEU A 192 11.24 2.96 -7.62
CA LEU A 192 10.64 2.48 -8.85
C LEU A 192 10.07 1.07 -8.67
N VAL A 193 8.83 0.87 -9.09
CA VAL A 193 8.13 -0.42 -9.06
C VAL A 193 7.85 -0.87 -10.47
N GLN A 194 8.07 -2.15 -10.73
CA GLN A 194 7.70 -2.82 -11.99
C GLN A 194 7.31 -4.27 -11.73
N ARG A 195 6.55 -4.87 -12.64
CA ARG A 195 6.29 -6.31 -12.62
C ARG A 195 7.44 -7.07 -13.28
N ARG A 196 7.76 -8.26 -12.76
CA ARG A 196 8.80 -9.14 -13.33
C ARG A 196 8.46 -9.66 -14.72
N ASP A 197 7.18 -9.80 -15.04
CA ASP A 197 6.68 -10.24 -16.35
C ASP A 197 6.61 -9.09 -17.38
N GLY A 198 6.89 -7.85 -16.97
CA GLY A 198 6.83 -6.67 -17.81
C GLY A 198 5.42 -6.16 -18.11
N GLU A 199 4.38 -6.79 -17.56
CA GLU A 199 3.01 -6.33 -17.72
C GLU A 199 2.74 -5.07 -16.89
N PRO A 200 1.76 -4.24 -17.28
CA PRO A 200 1.36 -3.07 -16.49
C PRO A 200 0.91 -3.44 -15.09
N ILE A 201 1.25 -2.61 -14.11
CA ILE A 201 0.80 -2.77 -12.72
C ILE A 201 -0.69 -2.46 -12.59
N ARG A 202 -1.17 -1.44 -13.34
CA ARG A 202 -2.59 -1.06 -13.41
C ARG A 202 -3.21 -1.66 -14.66
N ASN A 203 -4.37 -2.30 -14.51
CA ASN A 203 -5.15 -2.71 -15.67
C ASN A 203 -5.79 -1.46 -16.31
N GLU A 204 -5.77 -1.37 -17.65
CA GLU A 204 -6.33 -0.23 -18.40
C GLU A 204 -7.83 0.03 -18.13
N GLU A 205 -8.57 -0.97 -17.67
CA GLU A 205 -9.98 -0.84 -17.30
C GLU A 205 -10.21 0.17 -16.16
N THR A 206 -9.27 0.28 -15.22
CA THR A 206 -9.36 1.23 -14.09
C THR A 206 -9.07 2.68 -14.52
N GLN A 207 -8.36 2.89 -15.63
CA GLN A 207 -8.07 4.24 -16.16
C GLN A 207 -9.26 4.86 -16.89
N ALA A 208 -10.13 4.07 -17.50
CA ALA A 208 -11.27 4.55 -18.24
C ALA A 208 -12.39 5.10 -17.34
N GLU A 209 -12.56 4.55 -16.15
CA GLU A 209 -13.58 5.01 -15.18
C GLU A 209 -13.21 6.36 -14.54
N ASN A 210 -11.93 6.62 -14.29
CA ASN A 210 -11.47 7.87 -13.68
C ASN A 210 -11.34 9.05 -14.66
N ALA A 211 -11.32 8.81 -15.96
CA ALA A 211 -11.26 9.84 -17.00
C ALA A 211 -12.64 10.34 -17.46
N GLY A 212 -13.72 9.73 -16.99
CA GLY A 212 -15.11 9.98 -17.39
C GLY A 212 -15.95 10.77 -16.39
N MET A 213 -15.37 11.31 -15.31
CA MET A 213 -16.08 12.20 -14.36
C MET A 213 -15.59 13.62 -14.41
#